data_6095028ca7abf19d2bfff9c8f570adbd
#
_entry.id   6095028ca7abf19d2bfff9c8f570adbd
#
_cell.length_a   1.000
_cell.length_b   1.000
_cell.length_c   1.000
_cell.angle_alpha   90.00
_cell.angle_beta   90.00
_cell.angle_gamma   90.00
#
_symmetry.space_group_name_H-M   'P 1'
#
loop_
_entity.id
_entity.type
_entity.pdbx_description
1 polymer ?
#
loop_
_entity_poly.entity_id
_entity_poly.type
_entity_poly.pdbx_seq_one_letter_code
_entity_poly.pdbx_strand_id
1 'polypeptide(L)'
;MGSHWAHQMGGAQYQAKCIVEALQRSGRCDIHYLASNVAENYTPTGYRIHRIGRLRIPDRFGGFIWDALGLRQVIRTIRPDLVYQRGLKAHTGFLASICKKAGIPFVFHIAHDDDVRTIKSSELFSHSFNRWANKRIGEKGLYRATAIIAQTQIQGDQLHENYGIKPMLVAPNFHPVPESAVTKVNEPVQVTWVANFKPSKQPQLFVDLAESMVNVPNLRFVMIGRRGDSAAYSALHERIASLPNLNYLGEVPIERVNDELTKSHIFVNTSVSEGFPNTFIQAWMRAVPVVSLFVDPDKVLQQQKIGVCCHTTENLRAETLKLVENSAYRDEMGLRAAQWAARVYGPSAGAAITNLLLTLASERRTKRI
;
A
#
# COMPACT_ATOMS: atom_id res chain seq x y z
N MET A 1 -16.36 4.82 1.36
CA MET A 1 -15.24 5.54 0.75
C MET A 1 -14.00 5.45 1.63
N GLY A 2 -12.78 5.77 1.13
CA GLY A 2 -11.55 5.75 1.94
C GLY A 2 -11.35 7.03 2.75
N SER A 3 -10.59 6.92 3.85
CA SER A 3 -10.12 8.09 4.60
C SER A 3 -8.99 8.79 3.84
N HIS A 4 -8.86 10.10 4.04
CA HIS A 4 -7.73 10.89 3.57
C HIS A 4 -6.45 10.49 4.33
N TRP A 5 -5.27 10.63 3.72
CA TRP A 5 -3.99 10.29 4.35
C TRP A 5 -3.68 11.10 5.61
N ALA A 6 -4.17 12.32 5.72
CA ALA A 6 -4.03 13.13 6.93
C ALA A 6 -4.88 12.65 8.11
N HIS A 7 -5.94 11.85 7.86
CA HIS A 7 -6.75 11.24 8.92
C HIS A 7 -6.21 9.87 9.32
N GLN A 8 -5.81 9.06 8.32
CA GLN A 8 -5.27 7.73 8.54
C GLN A 8 -4.30 7.36 7.42
N MET A 9 -3.04 7.09 7.76
CA MET A 9 -2.03 6.68 6.82
C MET A 9 -2.01 5.16 6.69
N GLY A 10 -2.09 4.69 5.45
CA GLY A 10 -1.90 3.29 5.07
C GLY A 10 -1.28 3.22 3.69
N GLY A 11 -0.91 2.04 3.20
CA GLY A 11 -0.21 1.89 1.92
C GLY A 11 -0.95 2.53 0.74
N ALA A 12 -2.27 2.32 0.64
CA ALA A 12 -3.08 2.90 -0.43
C ALA A 12 -3.18 4.43 -0.33
N GLN A 13 -3.32 4.97 0.88
CA GLN A 13 -3.36 6.40 1.15
C GLN A 13 -2.02 7.07 0.86
N TYR A 14 -0.92 6.42 1.24
CA TYR A 14 0.42 6.92 0.93
C TYR A 14 0.65 7.02 -0.59
N GLN A 15 0.29 6.00 -1.35
CA GLN A 15 0.40 6.05 -2.81
C GLN A 15 -0.54 7.09 -3.44
N ALA A 16 -1.73 7.30 -2.89
CA ALA A 16 -2.60 8.39 -3.32
C ALA A 16 -1.96 9.77 -3.10
N LYS A 17 -1.29 9.97 -1.95
CA LYS A 17 -0.47 11.17 -1.65
C LYS A 17 0.62 11.35 -2.70
N CYS A 18 1.43 10.31 -2.97
CA CYS A 18 2.51 10.35 -3.96
C CYS A 18 2.01 10.74 -5.35
N ILE A 19 0.86 10.19 -5.79
CA ILE A 19 0.25 10.51 -7.09
C ILE A 19 -0.24 11.95 -7.12
N VAL A 20 -0.92 12.43 -6.07
CA VAL A 20 -1.36 13.83 -5.97
C VAL A 20 -0.18 14.78 -6.05
N GLU A 21 0.89 14.53 -5.29
CA GLU A 21 2.10 15.35 -5.30
C GLU A 21 2.81 15.33 -6.66
N ALA A 22 2.84 14.18 -7.34
CA ALA A 22 3.42 14.08 -8.68
C ALA A 22 2.59 14.86 -9.72
N LEU A 23 1.27 14.81 -9.64
CA LEU A 23 0.36 15.59 -10.49
C LEU A 23 0.47 17.09 -10.20
N GLN A 24 0.60 17.51 -8.93
CA GLN A 24 0.82 18.89 -8.55
C GLN A 24 2.12 19.44 -9.15
N ARG A 25 3.23 18.68 -9.02
CA ARG A 25 4.51 19.08 -9.63
C ARG A 25 4.44 19.26 -11.14
N SER A 26 3.51 18.57 -11.81
CA SER A 26 3.32 18.75 -13.25
C SER A 26 2.72 20.11 -13.62
N GLY A 27 1.99 20.76 -12.72
CA GLY A 27 1.28 22.03 -12.97
C GLY A 27 0.17 21.96 -14.03
N ARG A 28 -0.20 20.76 -14.49
CA ARG A 28 -1.05 20.56 -15.69
C ARG A 28 -2.51 20.25 -15.39
N CYS A 29 -2.90 20.15 -14.10
CA CYS A 29 -4.27 19.78 -13.73
C CYS A 29 -4.70 20.37 -12.38
N ASP A 30 -5.99 20.65 -12.25
CA ASP A 30 -6.67 20.87 -10.98
C ASP A 30 -7.05 19.54 -10.35
N ILE A 31 -6.70 19.35 -9.07
CA ILE A 31 -6.91 18.08 -8.38
C ILE A 31 -8.03 18.23 -7.36
N HIS A 32 -9.02 17.34 -7.46
CA HIS A 32 -10.13 17.21 -6.53
C HIS A 32 -10.04 15.83 -5.83
N TYR A 33 -9.81 15.83 -4.52
CA TYR A 33 -9.71 14.60 -3.72
C TYR A 33 -11.03 14.33 -2.99
N LEU A 34 -11.55 13.12 -3.14
CA LEU A 34 -12.79 12.70 -2.48
C LEU A 34 -12.48 11.76 -1.32
N ALA A 35 -12.90 12.11 -0.10
CA ALA A 35 -12.70 11.32 1.10
C ALA A 35 -13.92 11.29 2.01
N SER A 36 -14.07 10.20 2.79
CA SER A 36 -15.09 10.12 3.85
C SER A 36 -14.65 10.84 5.12
N ASN A 37 -13.39 10.67 5.51
CA ASN A 37 -12.82 11.26 6.71
C ASN A 37 -11.53 12.03 6.36
N VAL A 38 -11.42 13.22 6.95
CA VAL A 38 -10.25 14.10 6.85
C VAL A 38 -9.97 14.63 8.25
N ALA A 39 -8.71 14.77 8.65
CA ALA A 39 -8.36 15.37 9.92
C ALA A 39 -8.94 16.80 10.00
N GLU A 40 -9.44 17.19 11.18
CA GLU A 40 -10.19 18.44 11.36
C GLU A 40 -9.37 19.68 11.01
N ASN A 41 -8.09 19.67 11.40
CA ASN A 41 -7.18 20.80 11.22
C ASN A 41 -6.32 20.68 9.95
N TYR A 42 -6.66 19.78 9.02
CA TYR A 42 -5.89 19.63 7.80
C TYR A 42 -6.37 20.57 6.69
N THR A 43 -5.46 21.41 6.22
CA THR A 43 -5.68 22.31 5.08
C THR A 43 -4.90 21.77 3.87
N PRO A 44 -5.57 21.42 2.77
CA PRO A 44 -4.89 20.94 1.56
C PRO A 44 -4.14 22.09 0.87
N THR A 45 -2.94 21.81 0.36
CA THR A 45 -2.16 22.74 -0.45
C THR A 45 -2.12 22.27 -1.89
N GLY A 46 -2.62 23.10 -2.83
CA GLY A 46 -2.58 22.82 -4.26
C GLY A 46 -3.58 21.77 -4.77
N TYR A 47 -4.58 21.38 -3.98
CA TYR A 47 -5.73 20.55 -4.38
C TYR A 47 -6.95 20.84 -3.51
N ARG A 48 -8.12 20.39 -3.92
CA ARG A 48 -9.39 20.58 -3.18
C ARG A 48 -9.90 19.27 -2.62
N ILE A 49 -10.42 19.29 -1.39
CA ILE A 49 -11.02 18.12 -0.74
C ILE A 49 -12.54 18.22 -0.76
N HIS A 50 -13.20 17.15 -1.20
CA HIS A 50 -14.64 16.97 -1.12
C HIS A 50 -14.95 15.86 -0.12
N ARG A 51 -15.64 16.20 0.96
CA ARG A 51 -16.10 15.22 1.97
C ARG A 51 -17.40 14.58 1.47
N ILE A 52 -17.42 13.24 1.39
CA ILE A 52 -18.59 12.45 1.00
C ILE A 52 -18.94 11.52 2.17
N GLY A 53 -20.24 11.20 2.33
CA GLY A 53 -20.69 10.29 3.40
C GLY A 53 -20.95 11.00 4.71
N ARG A 54 -21.63 12.15 4.68
CA ARG A 54 -22.08 12.87 5.90
C ARG A 54 -22.99 12.03 6.79
N LEU A 55 -23.77 11.10 6.22
CA LEU A 55 -24.57 10.13 6.96
C LEU A 55 -23.72 8.89 7.18
N ARG A 56 -23.28 8.67 8.41
CA ARG A 56 -22.55 7.45 8.83
C ARG A 56 -23.50 6.24 8.87
N ILE A 57 -24.09 5.89 7.73
CA ILE A 57 -24.86 4.66 7.61
C ILE A 57 -23.85 3.54 7.36
N PRO A 58 -23.72 2.55 8.27
CA PRO A 58 -22.82 1.43 8.06
C PRO A 58 -23.16 0.69 6.77
N ASP A 59 -22.15 0.12 6.10
CA ASP A 59 -22.31 -0.64 4.85
C ASP A 59 -23.35 -1.78 5.00
N ARG A 60 -23.47 -2.37 6.21
CA ARG A 60 -24.47 -3.40 6.54
C ARG A 60 -25.93 -2.92 6.39
N PHE A 61 -26.18 -1.60 6.38
CA PHE A 61 -27.49 -0.99 6.18
C PHE A 61 -27.59 -0.26 4.82
N GLY A 62 -26.78 -0.65 3.83
CA GLY A 62 -26.81 -0.06 2.50
C GLY A 62 -26.14 1.31 2.39
N GLY A 63 -25.23 1.67 3.31
CA GLY A 63 -24.51 2.95 3.30
C GLY A 63 -23.81 3.26 1.98
N PHE A 64 -23.40 2.23 1.22
CA PHE A 64 -22.80 2.38 -0.11
C PHE A 64 -23.73 2.99 -1.17
N ILE A 65 -25.07 2.89 -0.99
CA ILE A 65 -26.06 3.51 -1.92
C ILE A 65 -26.05 5.04 -1.74
N TRP A 66 -26.00 5.50 -0.49
CA TRP A 66 -25.94 6.93 -0.16
C TRP A 66 -24.62 7.54 -0.61
N ASP A 67 -23.52 6.80 -0.51
CA ASP A 67 -22.23 7.19 -1.09
C ASP A 67 -22.35 7.37 -2.60
N ALA A 68 -23.10 6.52 -3.32
CA ALA A 68 -23.30 6.62 -4.75
C ALA A 68 -24.04 7.90 -5.18
N LEU A 69 -25.04 8.34 -4.38
CA LEU A 69 -25.75 9.60 -4.64
C LEU A 69 -24.83 10.80 -4.43
N GLY A 70 -24.05 10.81 -3.34
CA GLY A 70 -23.06 11.83 -3.07
C GLY A 70 -21.99 11.92 -4.18
N LEU A 71 -21.47 10.78 -4.63
CA LEU A 71 -20.53 10.69 -5.74
C LEU A 71 -21.10 11.27 -7.04
N ARG A 72 -22.35 10.92 -7.38
CA ARG A 72 -23.03 11.45 -8.57
C ARG A 72 -23.15 12.98 -8.53
N GLN A 73 -23.52 13.53 -7.37
CA GLN A 73 -23.65 14.98 -7.19
C GLN A 73 -22.28 15.66 -7.38
N VAL A 74 -21.24 15.18 -6.73
CA VAL A 74 -19.89 15.76 -6.82
C VAL A 74 -19.37 15.70 -8.26
N ILE A 75 -19.49 14.56 -8.94
CA ILE A 75 -19.05 14.41 -10.34
C ILE A 75 -19.81 15.38 -11.27
N ARG A 76 -21.10 15.60 -11.05
CA ARG A 76 -21.89 16.55 -11.83
C ARG A 76 -21.49 18.00 -11.60
N THR A 77 -21.13 18.35 -10.35
CA THR A 77 -20.72 19.70 -9.97
C THR A 77 -19.31 20.01 -10.49
N ILE A 78 -18.36 19.11 -10.29
CA ILE A 78 -16.96 19.30 -10.70
C ILE A 78 -16.78 19.15 -12.22
N ARG A 79 -17.51 18.21 -12.84
CA ARG A 79 -17.36 17.82 -14.26
C ARG A 79 -15.91 17.48 -14.61
N PRO A 80 -15.25 16.57 -13.87
CA PRO A 80 -13.84 16.30 -14.05
C PRO A 80 -13.53 15.74 -15.43
N ASP A 81 -12.33 15.98 -15.94
CA ASP A 81 -11.87 15.41 -17.22
C ASP A 81 -11.46 13.95 -17.08
N LEU A 82 -11.14 13.48 -15.86
CA LEU A 82 -10.82 12.12 -15.54
C LEU A 82 -11.18 11.82 -14.08
N VAL A 83 -11.57 10.58 -13.81
CA VAL A 83 -11.73 10.05 -12.44
C VAL A 83 -10.75 8.91 -12.22
N TYR A 84 -9.94 9.02 -11.17
CA TYR A 84 -9.00 7.98 -10.75
C TYR A 84 -9.43 7.40 -9.40
N GLN A 85 -9.36 6.08 -9.28
CA GLN A 85 -9.63 5.38 -8.02
C GLN A 85 -8.65 4.25 -7.80
N ARG A 86 -8.29 4.02 -6.52
CA ARG A 86 -7.43 2.94 -6.08
C ARG A 86 -8.16 2.01 -5.10
N GLY A 87 -8.01 0.68 -5.33
CA GLY A 87 -8.63 -0.37 -4.52
C GLY A 87 -10.10 -0.62 -4.83
N LEU A 88 -10.48 -1.90 -4.88
CA LEU A 88 -11.79 -2.37 -5.28
C LEU A 88 -12.79 -2.34 -4.12
N LYS A 89 -13.92 -1.67 -4.34
CA LYS A 89 -15.09 -1.63 -3.43
C LYS A 89 -16.37 -1.41 -4.22
N ALA A 90 -17.54 -1.48 -3.59
CA ALA A 90 -18.82 -1.23 -4.26
C ALA A 90 -18.88 0.12 -5.00
N HIS A 91 -18.30 1.17 -4.43
CA HIS A 91 -18.29 2.48 -5.10
C HIS A 91 -17.46 2.50 -6.39
N THR A 92 -16.57 1.53 -6.65
CA THR A 92 -15.91 1.35 -7.95
C THR A 92 -16.94 1.11 -9.06
N GLY A 93 -17.92 0.22 -8.81
CA GLY A 93 -18.99 -0.04 -9.76
C GLY A 93 -19.90 1.16 -10.01
N PHE A 94 -20.21 1.93 -8.97
CA PHE A 94 -21.01 3.15 -9.09
C PHE A 94 -20.26 4.25 -9.84
N LEU A 95 -19.01 4.54 -9.45
CA LEU A 95 -18.17 5.54 -10.13
C LEU A 95 -17.99 5.22 -11.61
N ALA A 96 -17.61 3.98 -11.93
CA ALA A 96 -17.45 3.56 -13.31
C ALA A 96 -18.75 3.73 -14.13
N SER A 97 -19.92 3.45 -13.51
CA SER A 97 -21.22 3.63 -14.16
C SER A 97 -21.57 5.10 -14.38
N ILE A 98 -21.31 5.95 -13.39
CA ILE A 98 -21.53 7.40 -13.48
C ILE A 98 -20.61 8.00 -14.54
N CYS A 99 -19.34 7.63 -14.54
CA CYS A 99 -18.34 8.10 -15.49
C CYS A 99 -18.68 7.66 -16.91
N LYS A 100 -19.05 6.38 -17.13
CA LYS A 100 -19.46 5.88 -18.46
C LYS A 100 -20.65 6.67 -19.02
N LYS A 101 -21.69 6.93 -18.20
CA LYS A 101 -22.86 7.73 -18.63
C LYS A 101 -22.51 9.18 -18.92
N ALA A 102 -21.50 9.75 -18.28
CA ALA A 102 -21.05 11.12 -18.46
C ALA A 102 -19.93 11.27 -19.50
N GLY A 103 -19.50 10.18 -20.14
CA GLY A 103 -18.35 10.18 -21.05
C GLY A 103 -17.05 10.59 -20.38
N ILE A 104 -16.86 10.27 -19.07
CA ILE A 104 -15.67 10.60 -18.30
C ILE A 104 -14.76 9.37 -18.26
N PRO A 105 -13.48 9.46 -18.65
CA PRO A 105 -12.54 8.38 -18.44
C PRO A 105 -12.45 8.01 -16.94
N PHE A 106 -12.60 6.72 -16.65
CA PHE A 106 -12.46 6.17 -15.31
C PHE A 106 -11.25 5.25 -15.28
N VAL A 107 -10.24 5.60 -14.48
CA VAL A 107 -9.02 4.81 -14.29
C VAL A 107 -9.09 4.11 -12.94
N PHE A 108 -9.04 2.79 -12.97
CA PHE A 108 -8.96 1.96 -11.78
C PHE A 108 -7.52 1.50 -11.56
N HIS A 109 -6.99 1.64 -10.34
CA HIS A 109 -5.65 1.18 -9.97
C HIS A 109 -5.78 0.10 -8.90
N ILE A 110 -5.31 -1.10 -9.18
CA ILE A 110 -5.27 -2.22 -8.25
C ILE A 110 -4.42 -1.84 -7.06
N ALA A 111 -4.90 -2.09 -5.84
CA ALA A 111 -4.19 -1.76 -4.60
C ALA A 111 -3.75 -2.99 -3.81
N HIS A 112 -4.42 -4.12 -4.00
CA HIS A 112 -4.16 -5.38 -3.31
C HIS A 112 -4.53 -6.56 -4.23
N ASP A 113 -3.94 -7.74 -4.02
CA ASP A 113 -4.25 -8.93 -4.83
C ASP A 113 -5.72 -9.36 -4.71
N ASP A 114 -6.36 -9.09 -3.56
CA ASP A 114 -7.79 -9.31 -3.39
C ASP A 114 -8.67 -8.49 -4.36
N ASP A 115 -8.15 -7.40 -4.93
CA ASP A 115 -8.91 -6.59 -5.90
C ASP A 115 -9.19 -7.38 -7.19
N VAL A 116 -8.28 -8.28 -7.55
CA VAL A 116 -8.34 -9.10 -8.77
C VAL A 116 -8.72 -10.57 -8.52
N ARG A 117 -8.82 -10.98 -7.25
CA ARG A 117 -9.24 -12.34 -6.88
C ARG A 117 -10.75 -12.48 -7.01
N THR A 118 -11.24 -13.55 -7.63
CA THR A 118 -12.66 -13.91 -7.65
C THR A 118 -13.11 -14.50 -6.31
N ILE A 119 -14.34 -14.22 -5.88
CA ILE A 119 -14.95 -14.91 -4.73
C ILE A 119 -15.46 -16.26 -5.20
N LYS A 120 -14.95 -17.35 -4.63
CA LYS A 120 -15.46 -18.69 -4.87
C LYS A 120 -16.84 -18.87 -4.24
N SER A 121 -17.72 -19.65 -4.88
CA SER A 121 -19.08 -19.91 -4.39
C SER A 121 -19.10 -20.53 -2.97
N SER A 122 -18.07 -21.28 -2.61
CA SER A 122 -17.90 -21.83 -1.25
C SER A 122 -17.66 -20.78 -0.17
N GLU A 123 -17.15 -19.61 -0.52
CA GLU A 123 -16.92 -18.50 0.40
C GLU A 123 -18.20 -17.68 0.69
N LEU A 124 -19.27 -17.89 -0.09
CA LEU A 124 -20.59 -17.26 0.11
C LEU A 124 -21.20 -17.60 1.48
N PHE A 125 -21.00 -18.83 1.98
CA PHE A 125 -21.54 -19.28 3.27
C PHE A 125 -20.74 -18.81 4.48
N SER A 126 -19.48 -18.41 4.29
CA SER A 126 -18.59 -17.94 5.38
C SER A 126 -18.51 -16.43 5.51
N HIS A 127 -18.98 -15.68 4.50
CA HIS A 127 -18.89 -14.22 4.45
C HIS A 127 -20.26 -13.58 4.45
N SER A 128 -20.42 -12.45 5.15
CA SER A 128 -21.70 -11.74 5.15
C SER A 128 -22.12 -11.37 3.71
N PHE A 129 -23.40 -11.49 3.39
CA PHE A 129 -24.01 -11.10 2.11
C PHE A 129 -23.54 -9.72 1.64
N ASN A 130 -23.34 -8.77 2.56
CA ASN A 130 -22.87 -7.43 2.26
C ASN A 130 -21.43 -7.41 1.68
N ARG A 131 -20.55 -8.28 2.15
CA ARG A 131 -19.18 -8.38 1.61
C ARG A 131 -19.19 -8.91 0.18
N TRP A 132 -20.01 -9.93 -0.07
CA TRP A 132 -20.22 -10.46 -1.41
C TRP A 132 -20.82 -9.40 -2.35
N ALA A 133 -21.89 -8.71 -1.93
CA ALA A 133 -22.54 -7.67 -2.73
C ALA A 133 -21.58 -6.51 -3.06
N ASN A 134 -20.81 -6.05 -2.05
CA ASN A 134 -19.78 -5.03 -2.25
C ASN A 134 -18.76 -5.44 -3.32
N LYS A 135 -18.27 -6.68 -3.27
CA LYS A 135 -17.31 -7.20 -4.24
C LYS A 135 -17.93 -7.29 -5.63
N ARG A 136 -19.12 -7.88 -5.77
CA ARG A 136 -19.83 -8.04 -7.06
C ARG A 136 -20.18 -6.71 -7.72
N ILE A 137 -20.58 -5.70 -6.95
CA ILE A 137 -20.83 -4.37 -7.47
C ILE A 137 -19.51 -3.74 -7.94
N GLY A 138 -18.44 -3.90 -7.16
CA GLY A 138 -17.10 -3.42 -7.50
C GLY A 138 -16.57 -4.03 -8.79
N GLU A 139 -16.69 -5.35 -8.97
CA GLU A 139 -16.26 -6.10 -10.15
C GLU A 139 -16.89 -5.57 -11.46
N LYS A 140 -18.16 -5.15 -11.41
CA LYS A 140 -18.81 -4.48 -12.56
C LYS A 140 -18.09 -3.20 -12.98
N GLY A 141 -17.36 -2.57 -12.05
CA GLY A 141 -16.56 -1.39 -12.32
C GLY A 141 -15.32 -1.70 -13.15
N LEU A 142 -14.72 -2.88 -13.01
CA LEU A 142 -13.56 -3.31 -13.80
C LEU A 142 -13.91 -3.34 -15.30
N TYR A 143 -15.04 -3.93 -15.66
CA TYR A 143 -15.52 -3.99 -17.07
C TYR A 143 -15.92 -2.64 -17.66
N ARG A 144 -16.08 -1.62 -16.84
CA ARG A 144 -16.48 -0.26 -17.26
C ARG A 144 -15.34 0.75 -17.15
N ALA A 145 -14.21 0.34 -16.58
CA ALA A 145 -13.04 1.19 -16.50
C ALA A 145 -12.49 1.49 -17.91
N THR A 146 -12.09 2.73 -18.14
CA THR A 146 -11.40 3.14 -19.37
C THR A 146 -9.99 2.56 -19.39
N ALA A 147 -9.35 2.52 -18.24
CA ALA A 147 -8.02 1.92 -18.06
C ALA A 147 -7.93 1.27 -16.69
N ILE A 148 -7.16 0.19 -16.61
CA ILE A 148 -6.77 -0.45 -15.35
C ILE A 148 -5.25 -0.41 -15.25
N ILE A 149 -4.75 -0.04 -14.07
CA ILE A 149 -3.32 -0.06 -13.72
C ILE A 149 -3.11 -1.19 -12.73
N ALA A 150 -2.17 -2.09 -13.02
CA ALA A 150 -1.70 -3.12 -12.09
C ALA A 150 -0.37 -2.68 -11.44
N GLN A 151 -0.10 -3.12 -10.21
CA GLN A 151 1.17 -2.82 -9.53
C GLN A 151 2.27 -3.81 -9.90
N THR A 152 1.88 -5.04 -10.24
CA THR A 152 2.76 -6.16 -10.54
C THR A 152 2.29 -6.89 -11.79
N GLN A 153 3.19 -7.63 -12.42
CA GLN A 153 2.82 -8.47 -13.57
C GLN A 153 1.84 -9.57 -13.12
N ILE A 154 2.07 -10.16 -11.94
CA ILE A 154 1.18 -11.17 -11.35
C ILE A 154 -0.25 -10.64 -11.23
N GLN A 155 -0.45 -9.42 -10.75
CA GLN A 155 -1.78 -8.80 -10.70
C GLN A 155 -2.39 -8.60 -12.10
N GLY A 156 -1.57 -8.26 -13.08
CA GLY A 156 -2.00 -8.14 -14.47
C GLY A 156 -2.47 -9.46 -15.06
N ASP A 157 -1.73 -10.53 -14.81
CA ASP A 157 -2.06 -11.88 -15.26
C ASP A 157 -3.33 -12.40 -14.57
N GLN A 158 -3.46 -12.22 -13.26
CA GLN A 158 -4.66 -12.57 -12.50
C GLN A 158 -5.90 -11.78 -12.97
N LEU A 159 -5.74 -10.50 -13.30
CA LEU A 159 -6.82 -9.71 -13.87
C LEU A 159 -7.29 -10.30 -15.21
N HIS A 160 -6.35 -10.73 -16.04
CA HIS A 160 -6.66 -11.37 -17.31
C HIS A 160 -7.32 -12.74 -17.14
N GLU A 161 -6.76 -13.59 -16.29
CA GLU A 161 -7.28 -14.94 -16.01
C GLU A 161 -8.69 -14.90 -15.40
N ASN A 162 -8.91 -14.03 -14.44
CA ASN A 162 -10.17 -13.97 -13.68
C ASN A 162 -11.28 -13.18 -14.34
N TYR A 163 -10.94 -12.16 -15.16
CA TYR A 163 -11.91 -11.22 -15.71
C TYR A 163 -11.80 -11.01 -17.23
N GLY A 164 -10.82 -11.63 -17.90
CA GLY A 164 -10.57 -11.43 -19.34
C GLY A 164 -10.07 -10.02 -19.69
N ILE A 165 -9.61 -9.25 -18.71
CA ILE A 165 -9.19 -7.83 -18.87
C ILE A 165 -7.67 -7.75 -18.79
N LYS A 166 -7.04 -7.09 -19.76
CA LYS A 166 -5.61 -6.75 -19.68
C LYS A 166 -5.43 -5.36 -19.07
N PRO A 167 -4.46 -5.16 -18.14
CA PRO A 167 -4.15 -3.84 -17.65
C PRO A 167 -3.59 -2.97 -18.80
N MET A 168 -3.91 -1.67 -18.79
CA MET A 168 -3.34 -0.71 -19.74
C MET A 168 -1.90 -0.35 -19.38
N LEU A 169 -1.58 -0.43 -18.09
CA LEU A 169 -0.25 -0.14 -17.56
C LEU A 169 0.04 -1.09 -16.38
N VAL A 170 1.23 -1.67 -16.38
CA VAL A 170 1.80 -2.29 -15.18
C VAL A 170 2.85 -1.31 -14.65
N ALA A 171 2.56 -0.71 -13.50
CA ALA A 171 3.44 0.26 -12.87
C ALA A 171 3.43 0.05 -11.36
N PRO A 172 4.59 -0.18 -10.75
CA PRO A 172 4.69 -0.40 -9.31
C PRO A 172 4.35 0.86 -8.52
N ASN A 173 4.17 0.69 -7.21
CA ASN A 173 4.18 1.80 -6.29
C ASN A 173 5.49 2.58 -6.42
N PHE A 174 5.46 3.88 -6.16
CA PHE A 174 6.67 4.70 -6.24
C PHE A 174 6.83 5.56 -4.98
N HIS A 175 8.08 5.89 -4.70
CA HIS A 175 8.47 6.67 -3.53
C HIS A 175 9.46 7.77 -3.92
N PRO A 176 9.52 8.88 -3.18
CA PRO A 176 10.61 9.83 -3.30
C PRO A 176 11.91 9.13 -2.91
N VAL A 177 12.98 9.42 -3.64
CA VAL A 177 14.34 8.99 -3.28
C VAL A 177 14.81 9.84 -2.11
N PRO A 178 15.45 9.27 -1.07
CA PRO A 178 16.07 10.06 -0.01
C PRO A 178 17.07 11.08 -0.58
N GLU A 179 17.06 12.29 -0.03
CA GLU A 179 17.90 13.40 -0.52
C GLU A 179 19.38 13.21 -0.20
N SER A 180 19.69 12.48 0.86
CA SER A 180 21.05 12.20 1.32
C SER A 180 21.38 10.71 1.32
N ALA A 181 22.65 10.42 1.11
CA ALA A 181 23.17 9.07 1.28
C ALA A 181 22.93 8.58 2.71
N VAL A 182 22.47 7.33 2.82
CA VAL A 182 22.19 6.72 4.12
C VAL A 182 23.49 6.21 4.72
N THR A 183 23.94 6.85 5.80
CA THR A 183 25.06 6.36 6.63
C THR A 183 24.47 5.65 7.86
N LYS A 184 24.86 4.41 8.08
CA LYS A 184 24.40 3.60 9.22
C LYS A 184 25.49 3.49 10.28
N VAL A 185 25.07 3.45 11.54
CA VAL A 185 25.94 3.10 12.67
C VAL A 185 26.01 1.58 12.70
N ASN A 186 27.20 1.00 12.76
CA ASN A 186 27.37 -0.45 12.63
C ASN A 186 26.70 -1.26 13.78
N GLU A 187 26.61 -0.70 14.98
CA GLU A 187 26.07 -1.38 16.16
C GLU A 187 25.21 -0.44 17.01
N PRO A 188 24.17 -0.95 17.67
CA PRO A 188 23.64 -2.31 17.53
C PRO A 188 22.99 -2.54 16.16
N VAL A 189 23.03 -3.77 15.66
CA VAL A 189 22.28 -4.15 14.44
C VAL A 189 20.79 -4.00 14.71
N GLN A 190 20.10 -3.23 13.89
CA GLN A 190 18.66 -3.00 14.05
C GLN A 190 17.86 -3.80 13.03
N VAL A 191 16.94 -4.62 13.52
CA VAL A 191 15.94 -5.35 12.75
C VAL A 191 14.59 -4.63 12.93
N THR A 192 13.97 -4.21 11.83
CA THR A 192 12.74 -3.40 11.90
C THR A 192 11.57 -4.08 11.20
N TRP A 193 10.39 -3.96 11.81
CA TRP A 193 9.10 -4.36 11.27
C TRP A 193 8.13 -3.18 11.28
N VAL A 194 7.40 -2.97 10.17
CA VAL A 194 6.47 -1.85 10.04
C VAL A 194 5.16 -2.32 9.44
N ALA A 195 4.13 -2.42 10.24
CA ALA A 195 2.74 -2.65 9.80
C ALA A 195 1.75 -2.36 10.93
N ASN A 196 0.48 -2.07 10.60
CA ASN A 196 -0.58 -2.09 11.60
C ASN A 196 -0.90 -3.54 12.01
N PHE A 197 -1.19 -3.78 13.29
CA PHE A 197 -1.52 -5.10 13.80
C PHE A 197 -2.83 -5.59 13.18
N LYS A 198 -2.71 -6.59 12.34
CA LYS A 198 -3.81 -7.29 11.67
C LYS A 198 -3.45 -8.77 11.53
N PRO A 199 -4.43 -9.68 11.50
CA PRO A 199 -4.14 -11.11 11.31
C PRO A 199 -3.29 -11.40 10.07
N SER A 200 -3.54 -10.70 8.96
CA SER A 200 -2.76 -10.85 7.72
C SER A 200 -1.30 -10.37 7.81
N LYS A 201 -0.95 -9.58 8.83
CA LYS A 201 0.41 -9.06 9.06
C LYS A 201 1.23 -9.90 10.03
N GLN A 202 0.56 -10.78 10.78
CA GLN A 202 1.15 -11.73 11.74
C GLN A 202 2.20 -11.09 12.68
N PRO A 203 1.84 -10.01 13.43
CA PRO A 203 2.79 -9.31 14.30
C PRO A 203 3.43 -10.20 15.35
N GLN A 204 2.73 -11.27 15.79
CA GLN A 204 3.22 -12.25 16.75
C GLN A 204 4.50 -12.94 16.26
N LEU A 205 4.63 -13.22 14.95
CA LEU A 205 5.81 -13.91 14.41
C LEU A 205 7.06 -13.03 14.44
N PHE A 206 6.91 -11.70 14.40
CA PHE A 206 8.05 -10.81 14.62
C PHE A 206 8.48 -10.76 16.09
N VAL A 207 7.52 -10.84 17.02
CA VAL A 207 7.80 -10.95 18.46
C VAL A 207 8.48 -12.29 18.76
N ASP A 208 7.99 -13.40 18.19
CA ASP A 208 8.61 -14.73 18.33
C ASP A 208 10.06 -14.73 17.80
N LEU A 209 10.30 -14.04 16.68
CA LEU A 209 11.65 -13.88 16.14
C LEU A 209 12.55 -13.11 17.13
N ALA A 210 12.10 -11.98 17.67
CA ALA A 210 12.86 -11.19 18.64
C ALA A 210 13.15 -11.97 19.91
N GLU A 211 12.19 -12.73 20.43
CA GLU A 211 12.35 -13.59 21.61
C GLU A 211 13.37 -14.69 21.35
N SER A 212 13.33 -15.35 20.18
CA SER A 212 14.28 -16.41 19.81
C SER A 212 15.73 -15.93 19.66
N MET A 213 15.94 -14.61 19.58
CA MET A 213 17.25 -13.97 19.39
C MET A 213 17.64 -13.05 20.56
N VAL A 214 16.99 -13.17 21.73
CA VAL A 214 17.22 -12.30 22.89
C VAL A 214 18.67 -12.33 23.40
N ASN A 215 19.36 -13.46 23.23
CA ASN A 215 20.73 -13.67 23.66
C ASN A 215 21.78 -13.29 22.59
N VAL A 216 21.36 -12.81 21.42
CA VAL A 216 22.30 -12.36 20.37
C VAL A 216 22.82 -10.98 20.76
N PRO A 217 24.15 -10.81 20.96
CA PRO A 217 24.70 -9.54 21.39
C PRO A 217 24.56 -8.46 20.31
N ASN A 218 24.52 -7.20 20.74
CA ASN A 218 24.45 -6.03 19.86
C ASN A 218 23.32 -6.09 18.82
N LEU A 219 22.19 -6.72 19.15
CA LEU A 219 21.01 -6.86 18.33
C LEU A 219 19.81 -6.20 19.00
N ARG A 220 19.10 -5.35 18.25
CA ARG A 220 17.83 -4.77 18.69
C ARG A 220 16.75 -4.92 17.62
N PHE A 221 15.52 -5.07 18.09
CA PHE A 221 14.33 -5.13 17.27
C PHE A 221 13.51 -3.84 17.44
N VAL A 222 12.95 -3.31 16.35
CA VAL A 222 12.06 -2.15 16.38
C VAL A 222 10.77 -2.49 15.67
N MET A 223 9.66 -2.31 16.36
CA MET A 223 8.32 -2.60 15.85
C MET A 223 7.50 -1.32 15.76
N ILE A 224 6.92 -1.07 14.59
CA ILE A 224 6.17 0.16 14.30
C ILE A 224 4.80 -0.17 13.71
N GLY A 225 3.76 0.47 14.23
CA GLY A 225 2.41 0.39 13.69
C GLY A 225 1.34 0.44 14.78
N ARG A 226 0.13 0.76 14.35
CA ARG A 226 -0.99 0.85 15.28
C ARG A 226 -1.40 -0.53 15.80
N ARG A 227 -1.52 -0.66 17.11
CA ARG A 227 -2.12 -1.82 17.76
C ARG A 227 -3.62 -1.89 17.44
N GLY A 228 -4.12 -3.07 17.15
CA GLY A 228 -5.56 -3.32 17.09
C GLY A 228 -6.17 -3.45 18.50
N ASP A 229 -7.49 -3.33 18.58
CA ASP A 229 -8.24 -3.31 19.86
C ASP A 229 -8.62 -4.71 20.37
N SER A 230 -8.13 -5.79 19.74
CA SER A 230 -8.48 -7.16 20.16
C SER A 230 -7.69 -7.59 21.40
N ALA A 231 -8.30 -8.46 22.24
CA ALA A 231 -7.65 -9.05 23.41
C ALA A 231 -6.33 -9.78 23.04
N ALA A 232 -6.28 -10.42 21.87
CA ALA A 232 -5.05 -11.07 21.37
C ALA A 232 -3.87 -10.09 21.23
N TYR A 233 -4.12 -8.85 20.81
CA TYR A 233 -3.09 -7.84 20.70
C TYR A 233 -2.72 -7.21 22.03
N SER A 234 -3.60 -7.28 23.05
CA SER A 234 -3.24 -6.87 24.42
C SER A 234 -2.23 -7.84 25.04
N ALA A 235 -2.45 -9.15 24.95
CA ALA A 235 -1.48 -10.16 25.40
C ALA A 235 -0.15 -10.06 24.63
N LEU A 236 -0.19 -9.81 23.31
CA LEU A 236 1.02 -9.60 22.52
C LEU A 236 1.79 -8.36 22.99
N HIS A 237 1.10 -7.30 23.42
CA HIS A 237 1.75 -6.09 23.93
C HIS A 237 2.47 -6.32 25.25
N GLU A 238 1.92 -7.16 26.15
CA GLU A 238 2.59 -7.56 27.39
C GLU A 238 3.89 -8.33 27.10
N ARG A 239 3.86 -9.26 26.12
CA ARG A 239 5.07 -9.95 25.68
C ARG A 239 6.10 -8.98 25.10
N ILE A 240 5.69 -8.03 24.24
CA ILE A 240 6.58 -7.00 23.70
C ILE A 240 7.26 -6.22 24.82
N ALA A 241 6.51 -5.81 25.86
CA ALA A 241 7.04 -5.04 26.97
C ALA A 241 8.04 -5.82 27.85
N SER A 242 7.97 -7.16 27.84
CA SER A 242 8.89 -8.03 28.60
C SER A 242 10.22 -8.33 27.88
N LEU A 243 10.33 -8.05 26.57
CA LEU A 243 11.52 -8.36 25.78
C LEU A 243 12.54 -7.21 25.81
N PRO A 244 13.74 -7.42 26.37
CA PRO A 244 14.74 -6.36 26.52
C PRO A 244 15.34 -5.88 25.18
N ASN A 245 15.27 -6.71 24.15
CA ASN A 245 15.81 -6.45 22.82
C ASN A 245 14.76 -5.90 21.83
N LEU A 246 13.48 -5.71 22.23
CA LEU A 246 12.38 -5.25 21.36
C LEU A 246 11.82 -3.91 21.83
N ASN A 247 11.86 -2.92 20.96
CA ASN A 247 11.26 -1.61 21.17
C ASN A 247 10.03 -1.42 20.28
N TYR A 248 8.86 -1.17 20.89
CA TYR A 248 7.61 -0.86 20.17
C TYR A 248 7.34 0.64 20.21
N LEU A 249 7.29 1.27 19.04
CA LEU A 249 7.10 2.71 18.90
C LEU A 249 5.62 3.13 18.72
N GLY A 250 4.71 2.16 18.57
CA GLY A 250 3.32 2.48 18.26
C GLY A 250 3.11 3.00 16.83
N GLU A 251 2.00 3.70 16.62
CA GLU A 251 1.72 4.41 15.37
C GLU A 251 2.49 5.74 15.36
N VAL A 252 3.35 5.93 14.40
CA VAL A 252 4.15 7.16 14.23
C VAL A 252 3.97 7.74 12.83
N PRO A 253 4.23 9.05 12.63
CA PRO A 253 4.22 9.67 11.31
C PRO A 253 5.18 8.99 10.33
N ILE A 254 4.89 9.11 9.02
CA ILE A 254 5.67 8.43 7.97
C ILE A 254 7.12 8.91 7.94
N GLU A 255 7.36 10.15 8.29
CA GLU A 255 8.69 10.75 8.41
C GLU A 255 9.51 9.99 9.48
N ARG A 256 8.90 9.71 10.64
CA ARG A 256 9.53 8.94 11.71
C ARG A 256 9.75 7.48 11.32
N VAL A 257 8.81 6.86 10.56
CA VAL A 257 9.03 5.52 9.97
C VAL A 257 10.27 5.53 9.09
N ASN A 258 10.40 6.54 8.24
CA ASN A 258 11.56 6.70 7.35
C ASN A 258 12.86 6.90 8.12
N ASP A 259 12.86 7.66 9.21
CA ASP A 259 14.02 7.86 10.09
C ASP A 259 14.45 6.54 10.75
N GLU A 260 13.49 5.75 11.23
CA GLU A 260 13.80 4.44 11.83
C GLU A 260 14.32 3.44 10.77
N LEU A 261 13.76 3.46 9.56
CA LEU A 261 14.29 2.65 8.45
C LEU A 261 15.69 3.10 8.01
N THR A 262 16.02 4.39 8.13
CA THR A 262 17.39 4.89 7.87
C THR A 262 18.41 4.29 8.84
N LYS A 263 18.01 4.07 10.10
CA LYS A 263 18.86 3.42 11.13
C LYS A 263 18.85 1.89 11.02
N SER A 264 17.91 1.31 10.26
CA SER A 264 17.70 -0.13 10.21
C SER A 264 18.74 -0.81 9.34
N HIS A 265 19.08 -2.04 9.72
CA HIS A 265 20.02 -2.90 9.00
C HIS A 265 19.30 -4.02 8.25
N ILE A 266 18.17 -4.47 8.77
CA ILE A 266 17.34 -5.55 8.20
C ILE A 266 15.89 -5.14 8.36
N PHE A 267 15.10 -5.31 7.31
CA PHE A 267 13.64 -5.16 7.38
C PHE A 267 12.99 -6.55 7.33
N VAL A 268 12.17 -6.87 8.32
CA VAL A 268 11.43 -8.13 8.38
C VAL A 268 9.98 -7.91 8.03
N ASN A 269 9.42 -8.77 7.19
CA ASN A 269 8.01 -8.83 6.85
C ASN A 269 7.42 -10.21 7.16
N THR A 270 6.38 -10.23 7.98
CA THR A 270 5.67 -11.46 8.39
C THR A 270 4.29 -11.59 7.76
N SER A 271 3.95 -10.75 6.78
CA SER A 271 2.63 -10.75 6.12
C SER A 271 2.38 -12.06 5.36
N VAL A 272 1.13 -12.54 5.43
CA VAL A 272 0.67 -13.70 4.63
C VAL A 272 0.58 -13.34 3.15
N SER A 273 0.06 -12.15 2.84
CA SER A 273 -0.08 -11.64 1.48
C SER A 273 -0.07 -10.12 1.44
N GLU A 274 0.41 -9.57 0.36
CA GLU A 274 0.42 -8.15 0.03
C GLU A 274 0.18 -7.99 -1.48
N GLY A 275 -0.24 -6.81 -1.92
CA GLY A 275 -0.10 -6.43 -3.32
C GLY A 275 1.36 -6.13 -3.60
N PHE A 276 1.76 -4.87 -3.44
CA PHE A 276 3.18 -4.49 -3.41
C PHE A 276 3.45 -3.69 -2.13
N PRO A 277 4.25 -4.22 -1.16
CA PRO A 277 4.47 -3.54 0.11
C PRO A 277 5.25 -2.23 -0.06
N ASN A 278 4.64 -1.11 0.30
CA ASN A 278 5.35 0.18 0.31
C ASN A 278 6.56 0.17 1.23
N THR A 279 6.49 -0.57 2.33
CA THR A 279 7.58 -0.70 3.30
C THR A 279 8.81 -1.38 2.72
N PHE A 280 8.66 -2.26 1.71
CA PHE A 280 9.81 -2.82 0.99
C PHE A 280 10.55 -1.71 0.24
N ILE A 281 9.82 -0.89 -0.51
CA ILE A 281 10.43 0.22 -1.26
C ILE A 281 11.11 1.21 -0.29
N GLN A 282 10.44 1.53 0.82
CA GLN A 282 11.00 2.42 1.84
C GLN A 282 12.28 1.87 2.47
N ALA A 283 12.33 0.57 2.76
CA ALA A 283 13.51 -0.12 3.26
C ALA A 283 14.63 -0.13 2.21
N TRP A 284 14.34 -0.59 1.01
CA TRP A 284 15.33 -0.66 -0.08
C TRP A 284 15.94 0.70 -0.41
N MET A 285 15.13 1.76 -0.51
CA MET A 285 15.62 3.13 -0.76
C MET A 285 16.58 3.63 0.32
N ARG A 286 16.64 2.93 1.47
CA ARG A 286 17.54 3.21 2.59
C ARG A 286 18.63 2.15 2.77
N ALA A 287 18.91 1.42 1.70
CA ALA A 287 19.90 0.33 1.70
C ALA A 287 19.62 -0.71 2.80
N VAL A 288 18.35 -1.05 3.04
CA VAL A 288 17.92 -2.08 4.00
C VAL A 288 17.42 -3.29 3.22
N PRO A 289 18.11 -4.45 3.29
CA PRO A 289 17.63 -5.68 2.71
C PRO A 289 16.37 -6.18 3.44
N VAL A 290 15.51 -6.88 2.68
CA VAL A 290 14.23 -7.40 3.17
C VAL A 290 14.33 -8.90 3.42
N VAL A 291 13.93 -9.34 4.61
CA VAL A 291 13.69 -10.76 4.93
C VAL A 291 12.18 -10.93 5.09
N SER A 292 11.55 -11.58 4.13
CA SER A 292 10.10 -11.75 4.07
C SER A 292 9.71 -13.20 4.33
N LEU A 293 8.64 -13.40 5.10
CA LEU A 293 8.17 -14.77 5.38
C LEU A 293 7.50 -15.39 4.15
N PHE A 294 6.53 -14.68 3.53
CA PHE A 294 5.75 -15.26 2.40
C PHE A 294 5.65 -14.34 1.19
N VAL A 295 5.98 -13.05 1.34
CA VAL A 295 5.72 -12.05 0.32
C VAL A 295 6.97 -11.79 -0.51
N ASP A 296 6.92 -12.09 -1.80
CA ASP A 296 7.93 -11.72 -2.81
C ASP A 296 7.21 -11.31 -4.10
N PRO A 297 6.80 -10.02 -4.21
CA PRO A 297 6.07 -9.54 -5.37
C PRO A 297 6.91 -9.70 -6.65
N ASP A 298 6.34 -10.35 -7.67
CA ASP A 298 7.03 -10.65 -8.94
C ASP A 298 8.40 -11.35 -8.76
N LYS A 299 8.62 -12.04 -7.63
CA LYS A 299 9.88 -12.71 -7.24
C LYS A 299 11.10 -11.77 -7.21
N VAL A 300 10.86 -10.49 -6.92
CA VAL A 300 11.90 -9.46 -7.00
C VAL A 300 12.99 -9.64 -5.94
N LEU A 301 12.66 -10.13 -4.74
CA LEU A 301 13.65 -10.40 -3.68
C LEU A 301 14.71 -11.39 -4.19
N GLN A 302 14.25 -12.49 -4.76
CA GLN A 302 15.09 -13.56 -5.25
C GLN A 302 15.84 -13.16 -6.53
N GLN A 303 15.13 -12.63 -7.54
CA GLN A 303 15.69 -12.32 -8.84
C GLN A 303 16.73 -11.21 -8.78
N GLN A 304 16.51 -10.19 -7.97
CA GLN A 304 17.42 -9.04 -7.84
C GLN A 304 18.42 -9.21 -6.68
N LYS A 305 18.31 -10.28 -5.89
CA LYS A 305 19.17 -10.54 -4.71
C LYS A 305 19.19 -9.36 -3.73
N ILE A 306 18.01 -8.77 -3.48
CA ILE A 306 17.79 -7.59 -2.62
C ILE A 306 17.04 -7.94 -1.34
N GLY A 307 16.91 -9.22 -1.07
CA GLY A 307 16.25 -9.77 0.11
C GLY A 307 16.06 -11.27 -0.06
N VAL A 308 15.34 -11.87 0.89
CA VAL A 308 15.04 -13.31 0.93
C VAL A 308 13.58 -13.53 1.24
N CYS A 309 12.92 -14.47 0.54
CA CYS A 309 11.60 -15.01 0.89
C CYS A 309 11.77 -16.40 1.53
N CYS A 310 11.40 -16.52 2.81
CA CYS A 310 11.83 -17.64 3.67
C CYS A 310 10.86 -18.82 3.68
N HIS A 311 9.55 -18.58 3.51
CA HIS A 311 8.45 -19.56 3.55
C HIS A 311 8.22 -20.28 4.89
N THR A 312 9.19 -20.30 5.80
CA THR A 312 9.05 -20.87 7.16
C THR A 312 9.64 -19.92 8.22
N THR A 313 9.23 -20.06 9.46
CA THR A 313 9.73 -19.29 10.61
C THR A 313 11.16 -19.63 10.95
N GLU A 314 11.56 -20.89 10.77
CA GLU A 314 12.93 -21.37 10.97
C GLU A 314 13.88 -20.70 9.98
N ASN A 315 13.50 -20.64 8.69
CA ASN A 315 14.29 -19.96 7.68
C ASN A 315 14.29 -18.45 7.89
N LEU A 316 13.17 -17.84 8.35
CA LEU A 316 13.11 -16.43 8.70
C LEU A 316 14.16 -16.09 9.77
N ARG A 317 14.27 -16.92 10.82
CA ARG A 317 15.27 -16.78 11.87
C ARG A 317 16.70 -16.99 11.32
N ALA A 318 16.93 -18.05 10.55
CA ALA A 318 18.25 -18.39 10.02
C ALA A 318 18.78 -17.28 9.07
N GLU A 319 17.97 -16.79 8.14
CA GLU A 319 18.38 -15.73 7.21
C GLU A 319 18.54 -14.37 7.93
N THR A 320 17.71 -14.09 8.93
CA THR A 320 17.89 -12.89 9.76
C THR A 320 19.22 -12.96 10.51
N LEU A 321 19.55 -14.09 11.17
CA LEU A 321 20.80 -14.26 11.91
C LEU A 321 22.01 -14.16 10.97
N LYS A 322 21.97 -14.79 9.81
CA LYS A 322 23.02 -14.70 8.79
C LYS A 322 23.32 -13.25 8.38
N LEU A 323 22.28 -12.42 8.22
CA LEU A 323 22.46 -10.99 7.92
C LEU A 323 22.93 -10.19 9.14
N VAL A 324 22.62 -10.61 10.37
CA VAL A 324 23.17 -10.01 11.59
C VAL A 324 24.66 -10.25 11.69
N GLU A 325 25.10 -11.48 11.47
CA GLU A 325 26.49 -11.93 11.64
C GLU A 325 27.41 -11.52 10.49
N ASN A 326 26.87 -11.33 9.28
CA ASN A 326 27.66 -11.00 8.09
C ASN A 326 27.35 -9.58 7.59
N SER A 327 28.03 -8.58 8.14
CA SER A 327 27.84 -7.18 7.77
C SER A 327 28.15 -6.90 6.30
N ALA A 328 29.23 -7.47 5.75
CA ALA A 328 29.62 -7.26 4.35
C ALA A 328 28.52 -7.76 3.39
N TYR A 329 27.99 -8.95 3.62
CA TYR A 329 26.91 -9.52 2.81
C TYR A 329 25.62 -8.71 2.92
N ARG A 330 25.27 -8.29 4.15
CA ARG A 330 24.12 -7.42 4.42
C ARG A 330 24.22 -6.09 3.68
N ASP A 331 25.37 -5.44 3.77
CA ASP A 331 25.59 -4.11 3.20
C ASP A 331 25.62 -4.16 1.67
N GLU A 332 26.23 -5.18 1.09
CA GLU A 332 26.18 -5.42 -0.36
C GLU A 332 24.74 -5.65 -0.86
N MET A 333 23.95 -6.48 -0.14
CA MET A 333 22.54 -6.69 -0.47
C MET A 333 21.72 -5.40 -0.35
N GLY A 334 21.96 -4.62 0.70
CA GLY A 334 21.33 -3.31 0.92
C GLY A 334 21.66 -2.30 -0.16
N LEU A 335 22.92 -2.23 -0.60
CA LEU A 335 23.33 -1.33 -1.68
C LEU A 335 22.66 -1.70 -3.01
N ARG A 336 22.62 -3.00 -3.37
CA ARG A 336 21.88 -3.46 -4.54
C ARG A 336 20.40 -3.09 -4.45
N ALA A 337 19.80 -3.23 -3.26
CA ALA A 337 18.41 -2.87 -3.02
C ALA A 337 18.16 -1.38 -3.26
N ALA A 338 19.05 -0.50 -2.76
CA ALA A 338 18.91 0.94 -2.95
C ALA A 338 19.02 1.34 -4.42
N GLN A 339 20.02 0.81 -5.13
CA GLN A 339 20.22 1.08 -6.56
C GLN A 339 19.01 0.60 -7.39
N TRP A 340 18.52 -0.60 -7.12
CA TRP A 340 17.34 -1.14 -7.77
C TRP A 340 16.10 -0.29 -7.49
N ALA A 341 15.82 0.00 -6.21
CA ALA A 341 14.65 0.76 -5.81
C ALA A 341 14.64 2.17 -6.40
N ALA A 342 15.76 2.88 -6.41
CA ALA A 342 15.85 4.22 -7.00
C ALA A 342 15.53 4.21 -8.50
N ARG A 343 15.97 3.18 -9.22
CA ARG A 343 15.72 3.02 -10.66
C ARG A 343 14.28 2.65 -10.98
N VAL A 344 13.70 1.68 -10.24
CA VAL A 344 12.41 1.06 -10.58
C VAL A 344 11.24 1.72 -9.88
N TYR A 345 11.42 2.11 -8.61
CA TYR A 345 10.36 2.63 -7.75
C TYR A 345 10.51 4.13 -7.44
N GLY A 346 11.44 4.77 -8.12
CA GLY A 346 11.69 6.21 -8.01
C GLY A 346 10.67 7.04 -8.80
N PRO A 347 10.94 8.34 -8.99
CA PRO A 347 10.04 9.28 -9.66
C PRO A 347 9.62 8.87 -11.08
N SER A 348 10.44 8.08 -11.81
CA SER A 348 10.13 7.59 -13.16
C SER A 348 8.89 6.69 -13.19
N ALA A 349 8.70 5.82 -12.17
CA ALA A 349 7.49 5.01 -12.06
C ALA A 349 6.24 5.89 -11.84
N GLY A 350 6.36 6.93 -11.03
CA GLY A 350 5.32 7.94 -10.84
C GLY A 350 4.99 8.69 -12.13
N ALA A 351 6.00 9.00 -12.95
CA ALA A 351 5.82 9.66 -14.25
C ALA A 351 4.98 8.82 -15.22
N ALA A 352 5.18 7.50 -15.28
CA ALA A 352 4.38 6.61 -16.13
C ALA A 352 2.87 6.68 -15.77
N ILE A 353 2.55 6.62 -14.47
CA ILE A 353 1.17 6.73 -13.98
C ILE A 353 0.59 8.12 -14.28
N THR A 354 1.30 9.19 -13.94
CA THR A 354 0.80 10.57 -14.12
C THR A 354 0.64 10.93 -15.59
N ASN A 355 1.55 10.47 -16.46
CA ASN A 355 1.43 10.67 -17.92
C ASN A 355 0.19 9.98 -18.48
N LEU A 356 -0.09 8.73 -18.09
CA LEU A 356 -1.32 8.03 -18.50
C LEU A 356 -2.56 8.82 -18.08
N LEU A 357 -2.62 9.30 -16.82
CA LEU A 357 -3.76 10.08 -16.33
C LEU A 357 -3.94 11.39 -17.09
N LEU A 358 -2.87 12.13 -17.34
CA LEU A 358 -2.90 13.40 -18.06
C LEU A 358 -3.27 13.22 -19.53
N THR A 359 -2.78 12.17 -20.18
CA THR A 359 -3.14 11.84 -21.58
C THR A 359 -4.63 11.56 -21.72
N LEU A 360 -5.17 10.65 -20.88
CA LEU A 360 -6.60 10.32 -20.92
C LEU A 360 -7.49 11.52 -20.58
N ALA A 361 -7.05 12.41 -19.70
CA ALA A 361 -7.77 13.65 -19.39
C ALA A 361 -7.76 14.62 -20.58
N SER A 362 -6.63 14.78 -21.28
CA SER A 362 -6.49 15.67 -22.41
C SER A 362 -7.31 15.21 -23.63
N GLU A 363 -7.31 13.91 -23.93
CA GLU A 363 -8.11 13.33 -25.02
C GLU A 363 -9.62 13.62 -24.84
N ARG A 364 -10.09 13.62 -23.60
CA ARG A 364 -11.47 14.01 -23.33
C ARG A 364 -11.75 15.49 -23.60
N ARG A 365 -10.81 16.38 -23.19
CA ARG A 365 -10.97 17.82 -23.45
C ARG A 365 -11.11 18.09 -24.95
N THR A 366 -10.27 17.46 -25.77
CA THR A 366 -10.30 17.61 -27.23
C THR A 366 -11.64 17.13 -27.83
N LYS A 367 -12.25 16.06 -27.29
CA LYS A 367 -13.54 15.54 -27.75
C LYS A 367 -14.77 16.39 -27.32
N ARG A 368 -14.57 17.36 -26.41
CA ARG A 368 -15.62 18.26 -25.91
C ARG A 368 -15.71 19.59 -26.63
N ILE A 369 -14.66 19.94 -27.36
CA ILE A 369 -14.59 21.10 -28.27
C ILE A 369 -15.17 20.67 -29.63
#